data_a5b890b48fc81686bdc87732af4b0d09
#
_entry.id   a5b890b48fc81686bdc87732af4b0d09
#
_cell.length_a   1.000
_cell.length_b   1.000
_cell.length_c   1.000
_cell.angle_alpha   90.00
_cell.angle_beta   90.00
_cell.angle_gamma   90.00
#
_symmetry.space_group_name_H-M   'P 1'
#
loop_
_entity.id
_entity.type
_entity.pdbx_description
1 polymer ?
#
loop_
_entity_poly.entity_id
_entity_poly.type
_entity_poly.pdbx_seq_one_letter_code
_entity_poly.pdbx_strand_id
1 'polypeptide(L)'
;MQNEKMNDEAVSPVIATILMVAITVVLAGVLFVWASSLAEGNTDGNLALYQFGAEDANGDVTDGTDDNMVRVTMSQGGDLNWASISVKISVDNGAPVTCDNPGATGGACALVEFGSTSDQVWSVGDGVTIVESGQDLCSAGTTCEVKVTITDTREGKTLDESTSFAE
;
A
#
# COMPACT_ATOMS: atom_id res chain seq x y z
N MET A 1 -67.68 42.23 -6.52
CA MET A 1 -66.37 41.60 -6.95
C MET A 1 -65.70 41.06 -5.71
N GLN A 2 -65.88 39.74 -5.46
CA GLN A 2 -65.21 39.03 -4.34
C GLN A 2 -63.87 38.62 -4.81
N ASN A 3 -62.79 39.14 -4.16
CA ASN A 3 -61.44 38.63 -4.30
C ASN A 3 -61.42 37.30 -3.61
N GLU A 4 -61.38 36.21 -4.37
CA GLU A 4 -60.92 34.90 -3.91
C GLU A 4 -59.48 35.02 -3.59
N LYS A 5 -59.14 35.10 -2.30
CA LYS A 5 -57.82 34.85 -1.81
C LYS A 5 -57.56 33.36 -2.07
N MET A 6 -56.78 33.05 -3.08
CA MET A 6 -56.21 31.73 -3.22
C MET A 6 -55.41 31.44 -1.95
N ASN A 7 -55.89 30.46 -1.18
CA ASN A 7 -55.15 29.91 -0.04
C ASN A 7 -53.94 29.16 -0.58
N ASP A 8 -52.84 29.84 -0.64
CA ASP A 8 -51.53 29.21 -0.86
C ASP A 8 -51.00 28.54 0.44
N GLU A 9 -51.86 27.76 1.09
CA GLU A 9 -51.40 26.79 2.07
C GLU A 9 -50.96 25.51 1.34
N ALA A 10 -49.89 25.65 0.60
CA ALA A 10 -49.51 24.66 -0.40
C ALA A 10 -48.99 23.35 0.18
N VAL A 11 -48.63 23.26 1.44
CA VAL A 11 -48.16 21.99 2.05
C VAL A 11 -48.60 21.96 3.51
N SER A 12 -49.39 20.95 3.88
CA SER A 12 -49.73 20.73 5.29
C SER A 12 -48.45 20.56 6.12
N PRO A 13 -48.31 21.19 7.28
CA PRO A 13 -47.13 21.03 8.15
C PRO A 13 -46.78 19.58 8.43
N VAL A 14 -47.75 18.68 8.44
CA VAL A 14 -47.59 17.24 8.60
C VAL A 14 -46.85 16.61 7.41
N ILE A 15 -47.20 17.01 6.18
CA ILE A 15 -46.51 16.50 4.98
C ILE A 15 -45.04 16.98 4.95
N ALA A 16 -44.82 18.24 5.33
CA ALA A 16 -43.47 18.79 5.39
C ALA A 16 -42.58 18.04 6.40
N THR A 17 -43.10 17.70 7.57
CA THR A 17 -42.36 16.94 8.57
C THR A 17 -42.09 15.50 8.13
N ILE A 18 -43.05 14.84 7.49
CA ILE A 18 -42.86 13.49 6.95
C ILE A 18 -41.78 13.48 5.84
N LEU A 19 -41.83 14.46 4.93
CA LEU A 19 -40.82 14.60 3.88
C LEU A 19 -39.43 14.85 4.47
N MET A 20 -39.34 15.73 5.48
CA MET A 20 -38.04 16.01 6.15
C MET A 20 -37.46 14.75 6.79
N VAL A 21 -38.28 13.99 7.52
CA VAL A 21 -37.84 12.73 8.14
C VAL A 21 -37.44 11.72 7.08
N ALA A 22 -38.20 11.57 6.00
CA ALA A 22 -37.90 10.64 4.93
C ALA A 22 -36.53 10.95 4.27
N ILE A 23 -36.27 12.23 3.97
CA ILE A 23 -34.99 12.66 3.37
C ILE A 23 -33.84 12.44 4.34
N THR A 24 -33.99 12.78 5.62
CA THR A 24 -32.93 12.62 6.61
C THR A 24 -32.58 11.15 6.84
N VAL A 25 -33.55 10.24 6.86
CA VAL A 25 -33.30 8.80 6.99
C VAL A 25 -32.57 8.24 5.78
N VAL A 26 -32.94 8.62 4.57
CA VAL A 26 -32.28 8.19 3.33
C VAL A 26 -30.85 8.72 3.28
N LEU A 27 -30.64 10.01 3.59
CA LEU A 27 -29.30 10.58 3.63
C LEU A 27 -28.42 9.92 4.71
N ALA A 28 -28.96 9.69 5.89
CA ALA A 28 -28.25 9.00 6.96
C ALA A 28 -27.87 7.57 6.56
N GLY A 29 -28.77 6.85 5.89
CA GLY A 29 -28.50 5.51 5.38
C GLY A 29 -27.38 5.49 4.32
N VAL A 30 -27.41 6.41 3.37
CA VAL A 30 -26.38 6.52 2.33
C VAL A 30 -25.01 6.90 2.94
N LEU A 31 -25.00 7.88 3.86
CA LEU A 31 -23.77 8.28 4.56
C LEU A 31 -23.23 7.14 5.43
N PHE A 32 -24.10 6.37 6.08
CA PHE A 32 -23.69 5.22 6.88
C PHE A 32 -23.03 4.14 6.02
N VAL A 33 -23.63 3.78 4.88
CA VAL A 33 -23.06 2.80 3.95
C VAL A 33 -21.73 3.30 3.39
N TRP A 34 -21.65 4.58 3.01
CA TRP A 34 -20.41 5.16 2.52
C TRP A 34 -19.32 5.19 3.59
N ALA A 35 -19.64 5.61 4.81
CA ALA A 35 -18.72 5.62 5.93
C ALA A 35 -18.28 4.20 6.32
N SER A 36 -19.20 3.22 6.28
CA SER A 36 -18.88 1.81 6.53
C SER A 36 -17.93 1.25 5.47
N SER A 37 -18.14 1.56 4.18
CA SER A 37 -17.24 1.11 3.11
C SER A 37 -15.85 1.74 3.22
N LEU A 38 -15.75 2.97 3.73
CA LEU A 38 -14.47 3.61 4.03
C LEU A 38 -13.78 2.94 5.24
N ALA A 39 -14.56 2.54 6.23
CA ALA A 39 -14.07 1.81 7.40
C ALA A 39 -13.67 0.38 7.04
N GLU A 40 -14.42 -0.33 6.19
CA GLU A 40 -14.10 -1.69 5.72
C GLU A 40 -12.84 -1.75 4.87
N GLY A 41 -12.53 -0.70 4.12
CA GLY A 41 -11.22 -0.56 3.43
C GLY A 41 -10.04 -0.47 4.39
N ASN A 42 -10.28 -0.30 5.69
CA ASN A 42 -9.30 -0.11 6.76
C ASN A 42 -9.52 -1.05 7.96
N THR A 43 -10.46 -2.00 7.87
CA THR A 43 -10.85 -2.85 9.00
C THR A 43 -10.33 -4.28 8.88
N ASP A 44 -9.04 -4.43 8.91
CA ASP A 44 -8.50 -5.51 9.72
C ASP A 44 -7.85 -4.84 10.94
N GLY A 45 -8.56 -4.76 12.02
CA GLY A 45 -8.31 -4.37 13.41
C GLY A 45 -6.96 -3.86 13.89
N ASN A 46 -6.09 -3.54 12.98
CA ASN A 46 -4.80 -2.93 13.23
C ASN A 46 -4.61 -1.78 12.20
N LEU A 47 -4.85 -0.57 12.65
CA LEU A 47 -4.44 0.65 11.93
C LEU A 47 -2.90 0.80 11.98
N ALA A 48 -2.17 -0.28 11.80
CA ALA A 48 -0.75 -0.20 11.58
C ALA A 48 -0.55 0.35 10.17
N LEU A 49 -0.42 1.65 10.09
CA LEU A 49 0.05 2.30 8.88
C LEU A 49 1.51 1.90 8.71
N TYR A 50 1.76 1.00 7.79
CA TYR A 50 3.12 0.67 7.39
C TYR A 50 3.59 1.69 6.37
N GLN A 51 4.80 2.15 6.53
CA GLN A 51 5.43 3.05 5.58
C GLN A 51 6.88 2.63 5.34
N PHE A 52 7.22 2.44 4.09
CA PHE A 52 8.55 2.08 3.65
C PHE A 52 9.10 3.15 2.71
N GLY A 53 10.34 3.54 2.92
CA GLY A 53 11.08 4.38 2.01
C GLY A 53 11.97 3.53 1.11
N ALA A 54 11.91 3.74 -0.19
CA ALA A 54 12.86 3.15 -1.12
C ALA A 54 13.83 4.22 -1.62
N GLU A 55 15.10 3.87 -1.67
CA GLU A 55 16.20 4.73 -2.16
C GLU A 55 17.19 3.87 -2.97
N ASP A 56 18.00 4.50 -3.78
CA ASP A 56 19.06 3.81 -4.51
C ASP A 56 20.01 3.09 -3.57
N ALA A 57 20.47 1.92 -3.96
CA ALA A 57 21.29 1.05 -3.10
C ALA A 57 22.78 1.38 -3.06
N ASN A 58 23.22 2.43 -3.72
CA ASN A 58 24.64 2.77 -3.90
C ASN A 58 25.47 1.66 -4.57
N GLY A 59 25.82 1.89 -5.78
CA GLY A 59 26.64 1.01 -6.60
C GLY A 59 26.17 1.13 -8.03
N ASP A 60 27.10 1.11 -8.97
CA ASP A 60 26.75 1.15 -10.38
C ASP A 60 26.08 -0.17 -10.76
N VAL A 61 24.97 -0.10 -11.48
CA VAL A 61 24.33 -1.26 -12.11
C VAL A 61 25.22 -1.76 -13.24
N THR A 62 25.43 -3.05 -13.29
CA THR A 62 26.31 -3.72 -14.25
C THR A 62 25.53 -4.72 -15.10
N ASP A 63 26.16 -5.41 -16.07
CA ASP A 63 25.56 -6.56 -16.76
C ASP A 63 25.71 -7.85 -15.90
N GLY A 64 25.97 -7.70 -14.61
CA GLY A 64 26.06 -8.80 -13.65
C GLY A 64 24.68 -9.34 -13.28
N THR A 65 24.65 -10.20 -12.29
CA THR A 65 23.43 -10.80 -11.74
C THR A 65 23.42 -10.77 -10.23
N ASP A 66 24.18 -9.84 -9.65
CA ASP A 66 24.39 -9.68 -8.21
C ASP A 66 24.48 -8.21 -7.79
N ASP A 67 23.93 -7.31 -8.60
CA ASP A 67 23.95 -5.88 -8.35
C ASP A 67 22.96 -5.48 -7.25
N ASN A 68 23.38 -4.48 -6.45
CA ASN A 68 22.50 -3.86 -5.49
C ASN A 68 21.58 -2.89 -6.23
N MET A 69 20.28 -3.11 -6.16
CA MET A 69 19.31 -2.30 -6.88
C MET A 69 18.77 -1.16 -6.02
N VAL A 70 18.06 -1.49 -4.97
CA VAL A 70 17.30 -0.53 -4.14
C VAL A 70 17.41 -0.92 -2.67
N ARG A 71 17.53 0.09 -1.81
CA ARG A 71 17.41 -0.06 -0.36
C ARG A 71 16.02 0.31 0.09
N VAL A 72 15.41 -0.53 0.91
CA VAL A 72 14.09 -0.30 1.47
C VAL A 72 14.19 -0.26 2.99
N THR A 73 13.78 0.84 3.59
CA THR A 73 13.82 1.04 5.04
C THR A 73 12.40 1.21 5.58
N MET A 74 12.08 0.52 6.65
CA MET A 74 10.81 0.69 7.35
C MET A 74 10.83 1.95 8.20
N SER A 75 10.02 2.94 7.87
CA SER A 75 9.94 4.23 8.57
C SER A 75 8.82 4.28 9.60
N GLN A 76 7.76 3.49 9.40
CA GLN A 76 6.62 3.42 10.32
C GLN A 76 5.94 2.05 10.22
N GLY A 77 5.43 1.55 11.35
CA GLY A 77 4.67 0.31 11.43
C GLY A 77 4.95 -0.47 12.71
N GLY A 78 4.40 -1.65 12.80
CA GLY A 78 4.74 -2.66 13.81
C GLY A 78 5.75 -3.65 13.26
N ASP A 79 6.34 -4.45 14.12
CA ASP A 79 7.29 -5.48 13.76
C ASP A 79 6.68 -6.52 12.80
N LEU A 80 7.35 -6.79 11.69
CA LEU A 80 6.94 -7.73 10.66
C LEU A 80 7.87 -8.95 10.66
N ASN A 81 7.30 -10.14 10.83
CA ASN A 81 8.07 -11.36 10.70
C ASN A 81 8.25 -11.73 9.22
N TRP A 82 9.47 -12.04 8.81
CA TRP A 82 9.81 -12.40 7.42
C TRP A 82 8.97 -13.54 6.85
N ALA A 83 8.57 -14.51 7.68
CA ALA A 83 7.70 -15.60 7.24
C ALA A 83 6.27 -15.17 6.88
N SER A 84 5.86 -13.97 7.28
CA SER A 84 4.51 -13.44 7.03
C SER A 84 4.43 -12.40 5.93
N ILE A 85 5.56 -12.02 5.35
CA ILE A 85 5.61 -11.01 4.29
C ILE A 85 6.22 -11.55 3.01
N SER A 86 5.86 -10.92 1.90
CA SER A 86 6.44 -11.15 0.59
C SER A 86 6.78 -9.80 -0.03
N VAL A 87 8.01 -9.66 -0.47
CA VAL A 87 8.48 -8.48 -1.19
C VAL A 87 8.56 -8.83 -2.67
N LYS A 88 7.93 -8.01 -3.50
CA LYS A 88 7.96 -8.12 -4.95
C LYS A 88 8.52 -6.85 -5.55
N ILE A 89 9.26 -6.99 -6.61
CA ILE A 89 9.75 -5.86 -7.41
C ILE A 89 9.22 -5.94 -8.83
N SER A 90 9.02 -4.79 -9.44
CA SER A 90 8.77 -4.64 -10.87
C SER A 90 9.77 -3.61 -11.39
N VAL A 91 10.56 -4.01 -12.37
CA VAL A 91 11.56 -3.16 -13.02
C VAL A 91 10.97 -2.64 -14.32
N ASP A 92 11.02 -1.32 -14.54
CA ASP A 92 10.52 -0.63 -15.75
C ASP A 92 9.09 -1.04 -16.14
N ASN A 93 8.20 -1.15 -15.15
CA ASN A 93 6.82 -1.65 -15.33
C ASN A 93 6.73 -3.08 -15.92
N GLY A 94 7.78 -3.87 -15.80
CA GLY A 94 7.79 -5.28 -16.16
C GLY A 94 6.91 -6.15 -15.25
N ALA A 95 6.92 -7.45 -15.51
CA ALA A 95 6.21 -8.39 -14.66
C ALA A 95 6.80 -8.42 -13.24
N PRO A 96 5.97 -8.40 -12.17
CA PRO A 96 6.48 -8.43 -10.82
C PRO A 96 7.19 -9.75 -10.50
N VAL A 97 8.38 -9.64 -9.92
CA VAL A 97 9.22 -10.75 -9.46
C VAL A 97 9.20 -10.78 -7.93
N THR A 98 9.09 -11.97 -7.36
CA THR A 98 9.16 -12.14 -5.90
C THR A 98 10.61 -12.33 -5.49
N CYS A 99 11.08 -11.50 -4.56
CA CYS A 99 12.40 -11.63 -3.97
C CYS A 99 12.41 -12.66 -2.84
N ASP A 100 13.53 -13.33 -2.71
CA ASP A 100 13.78 -14.26 -1.60
C ASP A 100 13.93 -13.50 -0.29
N ASN A 101 13.19 -13.93 0.73
CA ASN A 101 13.35 -13.41 2.09
C ASN A 101 14.75 -13.70 2.62
N PRO A 102 15.24 -12.95 3.63
CA PRO A 102 16.57 -13.14 4.19
C PRO A 102 16.87 -14.60 4.56
N GLY A 103 17.96 -15.13 4.02
CA GLY A 103 18.37 -16.53 4.20
C GLY A 103 17.74 -17.54 3.24
N ALA A 104 16.79 -17.15 2.40
CA ALA A 104 16.30 -17.98 1.31
C ALA A 104 17.13 -17.76 0.03
N THR A 105 17.03 -18.68 -0.92
CA THR A 105 17.78 -18.64 -2.19
C THR A 105 16.98 -19.29 -3.31
N GLY A 106 17.14 -18.80 -4.54
CA GLY A 106 16.55 -19.40 -5.75
C GLY A 106 15.62 -18.47 -6.53
N GLY A 107 15.32 -17.29 -6.00
CA GLY A 107 14.59 -16.23 -6.70
C GLY A 107 15.52 -15.41 -7.63
N ALA A 108 14.91 -14.55 -8.42
CA ALA A 108 15.63 -13.61 -9.29
C ALA A 108 16.15 -12.37 -8.55
N CYS A 109 15.70 -12.16 -7.32
CA CYS A 109 16.22 -11.14 -6.40
C CYS A 109 16.25 -11.69 -4.98
N ALA A 110 17.12 -11.16 -4.16
CA ALA A 110 17.28 -11.52 -2.76
C ALA A 110 17.24 -10.28 -1.87
N LEU A 111 16.78 -10.45 -0.64
CA LEU A 111 16.73 -9.40 0.38
C LEU A 111 17.92 -9.59 1.33
N VAL A 112 18.80 -8.60 1.39
CA VAL A 112 19.94 -8.55 2.30
C VAL A 112 19.63 -7.54 3.39
N GLU A 113 19.45 -8.02 4.63
CA GLU A 113 19.13 -7.19 5.79
C GLU A 113 20.27 -6.25 6.17
N PHE A 114 19.91 -5.06 6.60
CA PHE A 114 20.76 -4.14 7.35
C PHE A 114 20.00 -3.55 8.54
N GLY A 115 20.74 -3.19 9.59
CA GLY A 115 20.14 -2.81 10.87
C GLY A 115 20.20 -3.98 11.86
N SER A 116 19.09 -4.31 12.50
CA SER A 116 18.99 -5.45 13.41
C SER A 116 18.68 -6.74 12.63
N THR A 117 19.68 -7.57 12.38
CA THR A 117 19.58 -8.71 11.45
C THR A 117 19.42 -10.08 12.14
N SER A 118 19.23 -10.12 13.46
CA SER A 118 19.34 -11.39 14.21
C SER A 118 17.99 -11.95 14.72
N ASP A 119 16.89 -11.26 14.52
CA ASP A 119 15.63 -11.55 15.17
C ASP A 119 14.51 -12.08 14.23
N GLN A 120 14.79 -12.26 12.95
CA GLN A 120 13.81 -12.69 11.93
C GLN A 120 12.63 -11.72 11.76
N VAL A 121 12.83 -10.45 12.14
CA VAL A 121 11.80 -9.42 12.19
C VAL A 121 12.29 -8.17 11.48
N TRP A 122 11.42 -7.54 10.72
CA TRP A 122 11.64 -6.22 10.14
C TRP A 122 10.98 -5.16 11.01
N SER A 123 11.79 -4.36 11.69
CA SER A 123 11.35 -3.32 12.62
C SER A 123 11.60 -1.92 12.06
N VAL A 124 10.99 -0.92 12.69
CA VAL A 124 11.21 0.49 12.31
C VAL A 124 12.68 0.87 12.47
N GLY A 125 13.26 1.40 11.41
CA GLY A 125 14.69 1.75 11.32
C GLY A 125 15.56 0.67 10.69
N ASP A 126 15.08 -0.57 10.61
CA ASP A 126 15.73 -1.64 9.88
C ASP A 126 15.34 -1.61 8.40
N GLY A 127 16.13 -2.23 7.57
CA GLY A 127 15.87 -2.28 6.16
C GLY A 127 16.50 -3.45 5.45
N VAL A 128 16.23 -3.52 4.16
CA VAL A 128 16.83 -4.49 3.25
C VAL A 128 17.41 -3.79 2.03
N THR A 129 18.49 -4.34 1.53
CA THR A 129 18.97 -4.08 0.18
C THR A 129 18.40 -5.16 -0.74
N ILE A 130 17.73 -4.78 -1.79
CA ILE A 130 17.28 -5.67 -2.84
C ILE A 130 18.45 -5.87 -3.79
N VAL A 131 18.88 -7.12 -3.92
CA VAL A 131 20.02 -7.51 -4.73
C VAL A 131 19.55 -8.47 -5.82
N GLU A 132 20.09 -8.34 -7.00
CA GLU A 132 19.87 -9.33 -8.06
C GLU A 132 20.39 -10.71 -7.66
N SER A 133 19.76 -11.75 -8.14
CA SER A 133 20.11 -13.12 -7.80
C SER A 133 19.98 -14.03 -9.02
N GLY A 134 21.08 -14.22 -9.74
CA GLY A 134 21.14 -15.12 -10.87
C GLY A 134 20.42 -14.66 -12.14
N GLN A 135 19.87 -13.46 -12.15
CA GLN A 135 19.22 -12.83 -13.31
C GLN A 135 19.54 -11.33 -13.31
N ASP A 136 20.01 -10.81 -14.43
CA ASP A 136 20.16 -9.38 -14.69
C ASP A 136 18.77 -8.78 -14.87
N LEU A 137 18.34 -7.91 -13.97
CA LEU A 137 17.06 -7.22 -13.99
C LEU A 137 17.20 -5.78 -14.44
N CYS A 138 18.41 -5.20 -14.29
CA CYS A 138 18.72 -3.85 -14.71
C CYS A 138 20.15 -3.81 -15.30
N SER A 139 20.26 -3.63 -16.61
CA SER A 139 21.54 -3.73 -17.31
C SER A 139 22.38 -2.47 -17.20
N ALA A 140 23.70 -2.63 -17.35
CA ALA A 140 24.70 -1.58 -17.25
C ALA A 140 24.37 -0.32 -18.07
N GLY A 141 24.61 0.84 -17.44
CA GLY A 141 24.44 2.15 -18.08
C GLY A 141 23.00 2.55 -18.34
N THR A 142 22.03 1.87 -17.72
CA THR A 142 20.62 2.24 -17.70
C THR A 142 20.22 2.65 -16.29
N THR A 143 19.29 3.58 -16.17
CA THR A 143 18.60 3.89 -14.92
C THR A 143 17.28 3.14 -14.96
N CYS A 144 17.08 2.19 -14.06
CA CYS A 144 15.86 1.38 -14.01
C CYS A 144 14.92 1.87 -12.92
N GLU A 145 13.65 2.04 -13.27
CA GLU A 145 12.61 2.30 -12.28
C GLU A 145 12.24 1.01 -11.55
N VAL A 146 12.48 0.94 -10.25
CA VAL A 146 12.18 -0.21 -9.42
C VAL A 146 11.02 0.11 -8.50
N LYS A 147 9.88 -0.52 -8.76
CA LYS A 147 8.70 -0.48 -7.91
C LYS A 147 8.73 -1.65 -6.95
N VAL A 148 8.73 -1.36 -5.66
CA VAL A 148 8.73 -2.35 -4.59
C VAL A 148 7.33 -2.45 -3.99
N THR A 149 6.79 -3.64 -3.89
CA THR A 149 5.49 -3.94 -3.29
C THR A 149 5.67 -4.91 -2.13
N ILE A 150 5.27 -4.51 -0.94
CA ILE A 150 5.35 -5.32 0.28
C ILE A 150 3.96 -5.79 0.64
N THR A 151 3.78 -7.11 0.79
CA THR A 151 2.48 -7.75 1.00
C THR A 151 2.53 -8.65 2.22
N ASP A 152 1.54 -8.58 3.11
CA ASP A 152 1.28 -9.60 4.13
C ASP A 152 0.70 -10.83 3.45
N THR A 153 1.40 -11.96 3.57
CA THR A 153 1.02 -13.22 2.91
C THR A 153 -0.14 -13.92 3.60
N ARG A 154 -0.38 -13.64 4.90
CA ARG A 154 -1.48 -14.24 5.67
C ARG A 154 -2.81 -13.61 5.34
N GLU A 155 -2.82 -12.29 5.14
CA GLU A 155 -4.02 -11.53 4.82
C GLU A 155 -4.18 -11.27 3.32
N GLY A 156 -3.12 -11.48 2.54
CA GLY A 156 -3.08 -11.18 1.11
C GLY A 156 -3.17 -9.68 0.82
N LYS A 157 -2.82 -8.85 1.80
CA LYS A 157 -2.95 -7.39 1.74
C LYS A 157 -1.61 -6.73 1.43
N THR A 158 -1.61 -5.78 0.50
CA THR A 158 -0.45 -4.91 0.29
C THR A 158 -0.33 -3.94 1.47
N LEU A 159 0.82 -3.95 2.11
CA LEU A 159 1.14 -3.07 3.23
C LEU A 159 1.58 -1.70 2.73
N ASP A 160 2.46 -1.67 1.74
CA ASP A 160 2.94 -0.45 1.11
C ASP A 160 3.51 -0.71 -0.28
N GLU A 161 3.57 0.35 -1.08
CA GLU A 161 4.27 0.38 -2.37
C GLU A 161 5.18 1.61 -2.43
N SER A 162 6.42 1.40 -2.78
CA SER A 162 7.40 2.46 -2.97
C SER A 162 8.14 2.29 -4.28
N THR A 163 8.65 3.39 -4.82
CA THR A 163 9.39 3.39 -6.10
C THR A 163 10.69 4.14 -5.91
N SER A 164 11.77 3.60 -6.44
CA SER A 164 13.08 4.21 -6.52
C SER A 164 13.73 3.88 -7.85
N PHE A 165 14.89 4.46 -8.10
CA PHE A 165 15.69 4.19 -9.30
C PHE A 165 16.95 3.49 -8.87
N ALA A 166 17.38 2.51 -9.67
CA ALA A 166 18.68 1.87 -9.59
C ALA A 166 19.55 2.47 -10.70
N GLU A 167 20.75 2.94 -10.36
CA GLU A 167 21.68 3.63 -11.27
C GLU A 167 23.06 2.93 -11.33
#